data_e5651c5ef45042c8094a70753957f1e9
#
_entry.id   e5651c5ef45042c8094a70753957f1e9
#
_cell.length_a   1.000
_cell.length_b   1.000
_cell.length_c   1.000
_cell.angle_alpha   90.00
_cell.angle_beta   90.00
_cell.angle_gamma   90.00
#
_symmetry.space_group_name_H-M   'P 1'
#
loop_
_entity.id
_entity.type
_entity.pdbx_description
1 polymer ?
#
loop_
_entity_poly.entity_id
_entity_poly.type
_entity_poly.pdbx_seq_one_letter_code
_entity_poly.pdbx_strand_id
1 'polypeptide(L)'
;ELFAFISKADTSEEDFPVAFTKLLNGQYDGITDDDKNSVWYISTDIDKSKVKVSSITKDINLKLPNSDATVEKAVFSPFGNQLVISTPSTGDPDNVIANIDSFALYDENNTCLDILNSDLSVNGDGSSQNSLEFLKANKDTKQLKFVPVKYSYNTEDCDTIFNSVGTYPIEYKINDYGKVIVTGIRITDGEIDIDYYKDGFVPYDPAFVLQNDNGENAEPGDKFSSTLYTDVNYETNSYTARYVFEAYDDNGKLLPIPESSKADALKQQFTKLGVVKTDYYTLDFDSAVTVNLK
;
A
#
# COMPACT_ATOMS: atom_id res chain seq x y z
N GLU A 1 4.51 8.59 24.33
CA GLU A 1 5.03 7.21 24.35
C GLU A 1 4.50 6.47 23.13
N LEU A 2 5.39 5.75 22.44
CA LEU A 2 5.05 4.81 21.37
C LEU A 2 5.32 3.40 21.91
N PHE A 3 4.34 2.52 21.76
CA PHE A 3 4.46 1.13 22.16
C PHE A 3 4.42 0.25 20.92
N ALA A 4 5.35 -0.68 20.80
CA ALA A 4 5.33 -1.72 19.81
C ALA A 4 5.33 -3.08 20.51
N PHE A 5 4.42 -3.98 20.10
CA PHE A 5 4.33 -5.32 20.59
C PHE A 5 4.60 -6.27 19.42
N ILE A 6 5.53 -7.18 19.61
CA ILE A 6 5.88 -8.20 18.62
C ILE A 6 5.55 -9.54 19.24
N SER A 7 4.58 -10.27 18.68
CA SER A 7 4.27 -11.61 19.15
C SER A 7 5.43 -12.57 18.78
N LYS A 8 5.78 -13.45 19.70
CA LYS A 8 6.62 -14.60 19.37
C LYS A 8 5.74 -15.68 18.75
N ALA A 9 6.23 -16.38 17.77
CA ALA A 9 5.51 -17.21 16.81
C ALA A 9 4.76 -18.46 17.36
N ASP A 10 4.40 -18.52 18.64
CA ASP A 10 3.71 -19.66 19.26
C ASP A 10 2.52 -19.27 20.18
N THR A 11 2.01 -18.04 20.08
CA THR A 11 0.79 -17.64 20.81
C THR A 11 -0.46 -18.00 20.01
N SER A 12 -1.44 -18.66 20.65
CA SER A 12 -2.72 -18.90 20.00
C SER A 12 -3.38 -17.57 19.59
N GLU A 13 -3.98 -17.50 18.43
CA GLU A 13 -4.64 -16.29 17.90
C GLU A 13 -5.76 -15.77 18.83
N GLU A 14 -6.31 -16.62 19.70
CA GLU A 14 -7.41 -16.26 20.63
C GLU A 14 -6.91 -15.50 21.87
N ASP A 15 -5.69 -15.74 22.34
CA ASP A 15 -5.17 -15.16 23.57
C ASP A 15 -4.44 -13.82 23.36
N PHE A 16 -3.87 -13.62 22.18
CA PHE A 16 -3.10 -12.42 21.84
C PHE A 16 -3.92 -11.11 21.93
N PRO A 17 -5.15 -11.00 21.38
CA PRO A 17 -5.95 -9.79 21.47
C PRO A 17 -6.29 -9.38 22.89
N VAL A 18 -6.53 -10.35 23.78
CA VAL A 18 -6.90 -10.09 25.18
C VAL A 18 -5.71 -9.57 25.98
N ALA A 19 -4.56 -10.21 25.84
CA ALA A 19 -3.31 -9.78 26.50
C ALA A 19 -2.89 -8.40 25.98
N PHE A 20 -2.96 -8.16 24.67
CA PHE A 20 -2.65 -6.90 24.03
C PHE A 20 -3.55 -5.75 24.51
N THR A 21 -4.87 -5.96 24.55
CA THR A 21 -5.82 -4.96 25.03
C THR A 21 -5.59 -4.62 26.50
N LYS A 22 -5.29 -5.60 27.35
CA LYS A 22 -4.95 -5.37 28.76
C LYS A 22 -3.67 -4.56 28.93
N LEU A 23 -2.62 -4.88 28.16
CA LEU A 23 -1.35 -4.14 28.17
C LEU A 23 -1.52 -2.69 27.71
N LEU A 24 -2.28 -2.44 26.64
CA LEU A 24 -2.58 -1.08 26.16
C LEU A 24 -3.35 -0.25 27.19
N ASN A 25 -4.21 -0.87 27.97
CA ASN A 25 -5.00 -0.21 29.00
C ASN A 25 -4.27 -0.08 30.36
N GLY A 26 -2.99 -0.51 30.46
CA GLY A 26 -2.23 -0.51 31.69
C GLY A 26 -2.76 -1.50 32.74
N GLN A 27 -3.53 -2.48 32.31
CA GLN A 27 -4.11 -3.52 33.16
C GLN A 27 -3.19 -4.73 33.19
N TYR A 28 -2.25 -4.73 34.14
CA TYR A 28 -1.29 -5.85 34.29
C TYR A 28 -1.82 -7.02 35.11
N ASP A 29 -2.98 -6.88 35.75
CA ASP A 29 -3.61 -7.92 36.54
C ASP A 29 -4.17 -9.02 35.66
N GLY A 30 -3.70 -10.26 35.87
CA GLY A 30 -4.10 -11.45 35.13
C GLY A 30 -3.29 -11.74 33.87
N ILE A 31 -2.20 -11.01 33.64
CA ILE A 31 -1.18 -11.39 32.63
C ILE A 31 -0.21 -12.35 33.30
N THR A 32 -0.14 -13.56 32.78
CA THR A 32 0.77 -14.60 33.28
C THR A 32 2.22 -14.32 32.89
N ASP A 33 3.19 -14.99 33.52
CA ASP A 33 4.58 -14.88 33.10
C ASP A 33 4.81 -15.49 31.69
N ASP A 34 3.97 -16.44 31.29
CA ASP A 34 3.99 -16.98 29.92
C ASP A 34 3.48 -15.96 28.91
N ASP A 35 2.46 -15.17 29.22
CA ASP A 35 1.99 -14.07 28.38
C ASP A 35 3.09 -12.99 28.20
N LYS A 36 3.80 -12.64 29.28
CA LYS A 36 4.93 -11.70 29.22
C LYS A 36 6.11 -12.24 28.40
N ASN A 37 6.32 -13.57 28.41
CA ASN A 37 7.36 -14.21 27.64
C ASN A 37 7.00 -14.40 26.15
N SER A 38 5.73 -14.32 25.80
CA SER A 38 5.24 -14.47 24.42
C SER A 38 5.23 -13.16 23.62
N VAL A 39 5.47 -12.01 24.28
CA VAL A 39 5.43 -10.68 23.64
C VAL A 39 6.74 -9.94 23.93
N TRP A 40 7.28 -9.28 22.92
CA TRP A 40 8.34 -8.31 23.12
C TRP A 40 7.73 -6.92 23.27
N TYR A 41 8.06 -6.27 24.38
CA TYR A 41 7.65 -4.91 24.65
C TYR A 41 8.80 -3.95 24.34
N ILE A 42 8.54 -3.01 23.43
CA ILE A 42 9.47 -1.93 23.11
C ILE A 42 8.74 -0.62 23.38
N SER A 43 9.29 0.21 24.25
CA SER A 43 8.81 1.58 24.46
C SER A 43 9.88 2.58 24.05
N THR A 44 9.46 3.68 23.45
CA THR A 44 10.30 4.82 23.16
C THR A 44 9.55 6.11 23.41
N ASP A 45 10.26 7.13 23.87
CA ASP A 45 9.70 8.46 24.02
C ASP A 45 9.86 9.24 22.73
N ILE A 46 8.74 9.75 22.20
CA ILE A 46 8.74 10.64 21.05
C ILE A 46 8.62 12.07 21.55
N ASP A 47 9.66 12.87 21.26
CA ASP A 47 9.63 14.32 21.50
C ASP A 47 8.71 15.00 20.46
N LYS A 48 7.45 15.19 20.84
CA LYS A 48 6.44 15.84 19.99
C LYS A 48 6.82 17.25 19.55
N SER A 49 7.72 17.94 20.28
CA SER A 49 8.18 19.27 19.89
C SER A 49 9.07 19.21 18.64
N LYS A 50 9.88 18.16 18.51
CA LYS A 50 10.73 17.93 17.32
C LYS A 50 9.90 17.47 16.10
N VAL A 51 8.86 16.67 16.32
CA VAL A 51 7.94 16.26 15.24
C VAL A 51 7.19 17.47 14.68
N LYS A 52 6.72 18.39 15.53
CA LYS A 52 6.02 19.61 15.09
C LYS A 52 6.89 20.53 14.23
N VAL A 53 8.19 20.59 14.46
CA VAL A 53 9.13 21.46 13.70
C VAL A 53 9.38 20.88 12.29
N SER A 54 9.21 19.58 12.09
CA SER A 54 9.49 18.92 10.83
C SER A 54 8.25 18.70 9.93
N SER A 55 7.06 18.90 10.45
CA SER A 55 5.80 18.75 9.68
C SER A 55 5.16 20.11 9.41
N ILE A 56 4.63 20.28 8.21
CA ILE A 56 3.90 21.47 7.76
C ILE A 56 2.48 21.06 7.39
N THR A 57 1.50 21.76 7.98
CA THR A 57 0.09 21.61 7.62
C THR A 57 -0.34 22.78 6.73
N LYS A 58 -1.02 22.47 5.64
CA LYS A 58 -1.63 23.41 4.71
C LYS A 58 -3.14 23.20 4.70
N ASP A 59 -3.90 24.21 5.09
CA ASP A 59 -5.37 24.18 5.00
C ASP A 59 -5.79 24.30 3.52
N ILE A 60 -6.71 23.44 3.09
CA ILE A 60 -7.16 23.34 1.70
C ILE A 60 -8.63 23.78 1.58
N ASN A 61 -9.54 23.13 2.31
CA ASN A 61 -10.99 23.40 2.31
C ASN A 61 -11.61 23.36 0.89
N LEU A 62 -11.25 22.33 0.12
CA LEU A 62 -11.72 22.11 -1.24
C LEU A 62 -12.77 21.01 -1.29
N LYS A 63 -13.98 21.34 -1.78
CA LYS A 63 -14.98 20.30 -2.11
C LYS A 63 -14.54 19.56 -3.37
N LEU A 64 -14.48 18.22 -3.29
CA LEU A 64 -14.12 17.39 -4.44
C LEU A 64 -15.22 17.42 -5.51
N PRO A 65 -14.84 17.43 -6.81
CA PRO A 65 -15.81 17.38 -7.90
C PRO A 65 -16.58 16.06 -7.87
N ASN A 66 -17.89 16.15 -8.12
CA ASN A 66 -18.80 14.99 -8.18
C ASN A 66 -18.89 14.18 -6.86
N SER A 67 -18.52 14.77 -5.74
CA SER A 67 -18.54 14.17 -4.41
C SER A 67 -19.03 15.17 -3.37
N ASP A 68 -19.58 14.68 -2.25
CA ASP A 68 -19.85 15.51 -1.08
C ASP A 68 -18.65 15.66 -0.16
N ALA A 69 -17.56 14.99 -0.47
CA ALA A 69 -16.33 15.04 0.31
C ALA A 69 -15.58 16.36 0.15
N THR A 70 -14.93 16.78 1.24
CA THR A 70 -14.11 18.00 1.30
C THR A 70 -12.69 17.62 1.71
N VAL A 71 -11.70 17.98 0.89
CA VAL A 71 -10.29 17.94 1.28
C VAL A 71 -10.04 19.09 2.26
N GLU A 72 -9.81 18.76 3.51
CA GLU A 72 -9.65 19.76 4.57
C GLU A 72 -8.23 20.35 4.58
N LYS A 73 -7.23 19.47 4.53
CA LYS A 73 -5.83 19.87 4.66
C LYS A 73 -4.88 18.85 4.05
N ALA A 74 -3.66 19.29 3.76
CA ALA A 74 -2.50 18.45 3.50
C ALA A 74 -1.47 18.60 4.62
N VAL A 75 -0.83 17.52 5.01
CA VAL A 75 0.28 17.46 5.96
C VAL A 75 1.50 16.93 5.25
N PHE A 76 2.60 17.67 5.27
CA PHE A 76 3.88 17.26 4.71
C PHE A 76 4.85 16.99 5.86
N SER A 77 5.47 15.81 5.88
CA SER A 77 6.42 15.42 6.91
C SER A 77 7.53 14.53 6.34
N PRO A 78 8.68 14.42 7.04
CA PRO A 78 9.73 13.49 6.64
C PRO A 78 9.32 12.01 6.68
N PHE A 79 8.18 11.68 7.31
CA PHE A 79 7.70 10.31 7.48
C PHE A 79 6.55 9.95 6.52
N GLY A 80 6.23 10.83 5.57
CA GLY A 80 5.12 10.67 4.63
C GLY A 80 4.23 11.91 4.59
N ASN A 81 3.46 12.02 3.51
CA ASN A 81 2.51 13.12 3.32
C ASN A 81 1.10 12.57 3.46
N GLN A 82 0.18 13.39 3.96
CA GLN A 82 -1.21 13.01 4.15
C GLN A 82 -2.17 14.06 3.61
N LEU A 83 -3.28 13.60 3.02
CA LEU A 83 -4.48 14.40 2.81
C LEU A 83 -5.53 13.97 3.83
N VAL A 84 -6.20 14.94 4.44
CA VAL A 84 -7.35 14.69 5.30
C VAL A 84 -8.61 15.11 4.55
N ILE A 85 -9.52 14.15 4.37
CA ILE A 85 -10.76 14.31 3.62
C ILE A 85 -11.93 13.99 4.54
N SER A 86 -12.89 14.89 4.66
CA SER A 86 -14.14 14.67 5.38
C SER A 86 -15.29 14.40 4.42
N THR A 87 -16.19 13.50 4.82
CA THR A 87 -17.45 13.25 4.14
C THR A 87 -18.59 13.53 5.11
N PRO A 88 -19.60 14.32 4.71
CA PRO A 88 -20.72 14.62 5.59
C PRO A 88 -21.53 13.37 5.91
N SER A 89 -22.32 13.45 6.98
CA SER A 89 -23.21 12.38 7.40
C SER A 89 -24.15 11.92 6.28
N THR A 90 -24.21 10.63 6.05
CA THR A 90 -25.20 9.97 5.18
C THR A 90 -26.48 9.61 5.93
N GLY A 91 -26.47 9.75 7.25
CA GLY A 91 -27.52 9.24 8.14
C GLY A 91 -27.48 7.72 8.34
N ASP A 92 -26.56 7.04 7.70
CA ASP A 92 -26.39 5.59 7.77
C ASP A 92 -24.88 5.25 7.91
N PRO A 93 -24.41 4.78 9.07
CA PRO A 93 -23.01 4.47 9.28
C PRO A 93 -22.50 3.30 8.42
N ASP A 94 -23.40 2.47 7.88
CA ASP A 94 -23.02 1.37 7.00
C ASP A 94 -22.85 1.82 5.53
N ASN A 95 -23.25 3.04 5.20
CA ASN A 95 -23.14 3.63 3.86
C ASN A 95 -22.07 4.72 3.79
N VAL A 96 -20.82 4.33 4.02
CA VAL A 96 -19.66 5.23 3.97
C VAL A 96 -18.97 5.12 2.62
N ILE A 97 -18.82 6.24 1.93
CA ILE A 97 -18.11 6.31 0.64
C ILE A 97 -16.62 6.56 0.92
N ALA A 98 -15.78 5.58 0.62
CA ALA A 98 -14.34 5.79 0.54
C ALA A 98 -14.01 6.60 -0.73
N ASN A 99 -13.28 7.72 -0.57
CA ASN A 99 -12.97 8.61 -1.68
C ASN A 99 -11.56 8.41 -2.26
N ILE A 100 -10.90 7.31 -1.91
CA ILE A 100 -9.52 7.06 -2.31
C ILE A 100 -9.36 6.94 -3.84
N ASP A 101 -10.33 6.35 -4.51
CA ASP A 101 -10.29 6.07 -5.95
C ASP A 101 -11.00 7.14 -6.80
N SER A 102 -11.52 8.19 -6.18
CA SER A 102 -12.33 9.21 -6.88
C SER A 102 -11.49 10.23 -7.62
N PHE A 103 -10.19 10.31 -7.37
CA PHE A 103 -9.31 11.27 -8.03
C PHE A 103 -7.86 10.76 -8.15
N ALA A 104 -7.16 11.28 -9.17
CA ALA A 104 -5.70 11.24 -9.26
C ALA A 104 -5.14 12.58 -8.77
N LEU A 105 -4.01 12.54 -8.10
CA LEU A 105 -3.37 13.72 -7.49
C LEU A 105 -2.12 14.11 -8.27
N TYR A 106 -1.98 15.40 -8.59
CA TYR A 106 -0.82 15.94 -9.31
C TYR A 106 -0.25 17.17 -8.60
N ASP A 107 1.06 17.37 -8.73
CA ASP A 107 1.74 18.60 -8.29
C ASP A 107 1.72 19.71 -9.38
N GLU A 108 2.39 20.84 -9.10
CA GLU A 108 2.54 21.97 -10.04
C GLU A 108 3.35 21.62 -11.30
N ASN A 109 4.13 20.56 -11.28
CA ASN A 109 4.96 20.10 -12.42
C ASN A 109 4.22 19.06 -13.27
N ASN A 110 2.95 18.75 -12.95
CA ASN A 110 2.17 17.62 -13.46
C ASN A 110 2.79 16.25 -13.14
N THR A 111 3.54 16.13 -12.05
CA THR A 111 3.95 14.84 -11.52
C THR A 111 2.76 14.19 -10.82
N CYS A 112 2.41 12.98 -11.21
CA CYS A 112 1.39 12.21 -10.51
C CYS A 112 1.93 11.78 -9.14
N LEU A 113 1.19 12.10 -8.08
CA LEU A 113 1.51 11.77 -6.71
C LEU A 113 0.85 10.43 -6.39
N ASP A 114 1.63 9.45 -5.94
CA ASP A 114 1.09 8.11 -5.67
C ASP A 114 0.31 8.11 -4.37
N ILE A 115 -0.96 7.78 -4.41
CA ILE A 115 -1.76 7.50 -3.22
C ILE A 115 -1.44 6.07 -2.79
N LEU A 116 -1.01 5.89 -1.54
CA LEU A 116 -0.55 4.61 -1.01
C LEU A 116 -1.64 3.87 -0.25
N ASN A 117 -2.25 4.56 0.68
CA ASN A 117 -2.99 3.96 1.77
C ASN A 117 -4.07 4.93 2.27
N SER A 118 -5.13 4.38 2.84
CA SER A 118 -6.15 5.19 3.49
C SER A 118 -6.49 4.63 4.86
N ASP A 119 -6.68 5.54 5.81
CA ASP A 119 -7.22 5.24 7.14
C ASP A 119 -8.57 5.95 7.28
N LEU A 120 -9.63 5.15 7.35
CA LEU A 120 -11.02 5.61 7.39
C LEU A 120 -11.57 5.52 8.81
N SER A 121 -11.98 6.66 9.36
CA SER A 121 -12.71 6.75 10.63
C SER A 121 -14.17 7.14 10.36
N VAL A 122 -15.10 6.35 10.87
CA VAL A 122 -16.55 6.56 10.71
C VAL A 122 -17.17 6.93 12.05
N ASN A 123 -17.95 8.01 12.06
CA ASN A 123 -18.71 8.43 13.23
C ASN A 123 -20.09 7.77 13.28
N GLY A 124 -20.72 7.74 14.47
CA GLY A 124 -22.02 7.11 14.67
C GLY A 124 -23.18 7.77 13.90
N ASP A 125 -22.99 8.96 13.33
CA ASP A 125 -23.95 9.65 12.45
C ASP A 125 -23.72 9.37 10.96
N GLY A 126 -22.76 8.49 10.62
CA GLY A 126 -22.40 8.17 9.23
C GLY A 126 -21.51 9.22 8.54
N SER A 127 -21.06 10.26 9.26
CA SER A 127 -19.98 11.11 8.76
C SER A 127 -18.64 10.37 8.84
N SER A 128 -17.70 10.68 7.96
CA SER A 128 -16.40 10.03 7.97
C SER A 128 -15.25 11.00 7.75
N GLN A 129 -14.08 10.61 8.24
CA GLN A 129 -12.81 11.25 7.93
C GLN A 129 -11.85 10.20 7.37
N ASN A 130 -11.28 10.49 6.21
CA ASN A 130 -10.32 9.64 5.54
C ASN A 130 -8.95 10.34 5.50
N SER A 131 -7.90 9.65 5.94
CA SER A 131 -6.51 10.11 5.83
C SER A 131 -5.83 9.33 4.72
N LEU A 132 -5.54 9.99 3.59
CA LEU A 132 -4.83 9.39 2.46
C LEU A 132 -3.36 9.70 2.56
N GLU A 133 -2.53 8.66 2.56
CA GLU A 133 -1.09 8.80 2.46
C GLU A 133 -0.66 8.90 0.99
N PHE A 134 0.32 9.77 0.67
CA PHE A 134 0.81 9.94 -0.69
C PHE A 134 2.30 10.27 -0.78
N LEU A 135 2.93 9.88 -1.90
CA LEU A 135 4.34 10.09 -2.20
C LEU A 135 4.57 11.20 -3.23
N LYS A 136 5.86 11.44 -3.53
CA LYS A 136 6.37 12.33 -4.58
C LYS A 136 6.13 13.82 -4.33
N ALA A 137 5.63 14.19 -3.17
CA ALA A 137 5.49 15.58 -2.74
C ALA A 137 6.30 15.86 -1.48
N ASN A 138 6.53 17.13 -1.20
CA ASN A 138 7.24 17.58 -0.01
C ASN A 138 6.72 18.95 0.46
N LYS A 139 7.31 19.49 1.51
CA LYS A 139 6.94 20.78 2.10
C LYS A 139 6.99 21.98 1.13
N ASP A 140 7.78 21.87 0.05
CA ASP A 140 7.97 22.92 -0.95
C ASP A 140 7.00 22.80 -2.13
N THR A 141 6.14 21.76 -2.16
CA THR A 141 5.05 21.60 -3.13
C THR A 141 4.11 22.79 -3.02
N LYS A 142 3.83 23.44 -4.13
CA LYS A 142 3.08 24.71 -4.20
C LYS A 142 1.64 24.54 -4.58
N GLN A 143 1.32 23.43 -5.24
CA GLN A 143 -0.01 23.21 -5.80
C GLN A 143 -0.36 21.73 -5.75
N LEU A 144 -1.63 21.45 -5.50
CA LEU A 144 -2.23 20.13 -5.70
C LEU A 144 -3.38 20.25 -6.71
N LYS A 145 -3.38 19.37 -7.70
CA LYS A 145 -4.44 19.24 -8.70
C LYS A 145 -5.13 17.89 -8.50
N PHE A 146 -6.44 17.94 -8.28
CA PHE A 146 -7.32 16.79 -8.13
C PHE A 146 -8.02 16.53 -9.46
N VAL A 147 -7.70 15.43 -10.10
CA VAL A 147 -8.24 15.02 -11.39
C VAL A 147 -9.25 13.89 -11.15
N PRO A 148 -10.56 14.08 -11.44
CA PRO A 148 -11.54 13.02 -11.24
C PRO A 148 -11.19 11.77 -12.04
N VAL A 149 -11.34 10.61 -11.41
CA VAL A 149 -11.15 9.30 -12.04
C VAL A 149 -12.50 8.69 -12.36
N LYS A 150 -12.69 8.25 -13.61
CA LYS A 150 -13.83 7.45 -14.05
C LYS A 150 -13.40 6.02 -14.21
N TYR A 151 -14.23 5.13 -13.73
CA TYR A 151 -14.00 3.70 -13.75
C TYR A 151 -15.02 3.01 -14.65
N SER A 152 -14.55 2.24 -15.63
CA SER A 152 -15.42 1.45 -16.52
C SER A 152 -14.87 0.03 -16.64
N TYR A 153 -15.11 -0.78 -15.60
CA TYR A 153 -14.61 -2.15 -15.54
C TYR A 153 -15.45 -3.10 -16.37
N ASN A 154 -14.79 -3.80 -17.28
CA ASN A 154 -15.35 -5.00 -17.91
C ASN A 154 -14.40 -6.16 -17.60
N THR A 155 -14.88 -7.18 -16.88
CA THR A 155 -14.07 -8.31 -16.41
C THR A 155 -13.37 -9.11 -17.52
N GLU A 156 -13.76 -8.90 -18.77
CA GLU A 156 -13.22 -9.62 -19.94
C GLU A 156 -11.95 -8.95 -20.52
N ASP A 157 -11.59 -7.74 -20.05
CA ASP A 157 -10.57 -6.89 -20.71
C ASP A 157 -9.27 -6.70 -19.91
N CYS A 158 -8.98 -7.50 -18.89
CA CYS A 158 -7.74 -7.40 -18.14
C CYS A 158 -6.58 -8.11 -18.86
N ASP A 159 -6.04 -7.49 -19.89
CA ASP A 159 -4.83 -7.95 -20.53
C ASP A 159 -3.62 -7.88 -19.60
N THR A 160 -2.69 -8.83 -19.72
CA THR A 160 -1.40 -8.83 -19.04
C THR A 160 -0.29 -8.61 -20.05
N ILE A 161 0.57 -7.63 -19.80
CA ILE A 161 1.75 -7.38 -20.63
C ILE A 161 2.90 -8.18 -20.06
N PHE A 162 3.49 -9.09 -20.85
CA PHE A 162 4.64 -9.90 -20.45
C PHE A 162 5.94 -9.43 -21.10
N ASN A 163 7.01 -9.37 -20.32
CA ASN A 163 8.37 -9.16 -20.78
C ASN A 163 9.32 -10.20 -20.19
N SER A 164 10.38 -10.55 -20.91
CA SER A 164 11.45 -11.40 -20.39
C SER A 164 12.23 -10.68 -19.30
N VAL A 165 12.58 -11.39 -18.23
CA VAL A 165 13.40 -10.86 -17.14
C VAL A 165 14.90 -10.92 -17.50
N GLY A 166 15.73 -10.10 -16.84
CA GLY A 166 17.19 -10.15 -16.92
C GLY A 166 17.85 -8.90 -17.48
N THR A 167 17.13 -8.01 -18.17
CA THR A 167 17.66 -6.69 -18.60
C THR A 167 16.76 -5.59 -18.05
N TYR A 168 17.32 -4.70 -17.26
CA TYR A 168 16.60 -3.62 -16.59
C TYR A 168 17.05 -2.24 -17.08
N PRO A 169 16.16 -1.21 -17.03
CA PRO A 169 14.78 -1.28 -16.58
C PRO A 169 13.84 -1.96 -17.60
N ILE A 170 12.72 -2.52 -17.11
CA ILE A 170 11.62 -3.03 -17.93
C ILE A 170 10.43 -2.11 -17.73
N GLU A 171 9.87 -1.57 -18.81
CA GLU A 171 8.72 -0.67 -18.78
C GLU A 171 7.43 -1.40 -19.17
N TYR A 172 6.37 -1.18 -18.38
CA TYR A 172 5.02 -1.69 -18.60
C TYR A 172 4.04 -0.53 -18.69
N LYS A 173 3.60 -0.15 -19.89
CA LYS A 173 2.51 0.83 -20.06
C LYS A 173 1.19 0.14 -19.70
N ILE A 174 0.65 0.43 -18.50
CA ILE A 174 -0.54 -0.26 -17.99
C ILE A 174 -1.86 0.46 -18.32
N ASN A 175 -1.79 1.76 -18.63
CA ASN A 175 -2.89 2.57 -19.14
C ASN A 175 -2.34 3.78 -19.92
N ASP A 176 -3.21 4.66 -20.39
CA ASP A 176 -2.77 5.85 -21.16
C ASP A 176 -2.12 6.94 -20.30
N TYR A 177 -2.21 6.86 -18.99
CA TYR A 177 -1.79 7.89 -18.04
C TYR A 177 -0.59 7.47 -17.19
N GLY A 178 -0.22 6.18 -17.21
CA GLY A 178 0.85 5.70 -16.34
C GLY A 178 1.47 4.37 -16.78
N LYS A 179 2.66 4.15 -16.24
CA LYS A 179 3.46 2.95 -16.44
C LYS A 179 4.15 2.51 -15.15
N VAL A 180 4.44 1.23 -15.09
CA VAL A 180 5.28 0.60 -14.06
C VAL A 180 6.67 0.38 -14.66
N ILE A 181 7.71 0.73 -13.94
CA ILE A 181 9.10 0.57 -14.37
C ILE A 181 9.81 -0.32 -13.36
N VAL A 182 10.08 -1.55 -13.76
CA VAL A 182 10.82 -2.54 -12.95
C VAL A 182 12.30 -2.29 -13.10
N THR A 183 12.99 -2.05 -11.99
CA THR A 183 14.42 -1.71 -11.94
C THR A 183 15.31 -2.88 -11.56
N GLY A 184 14.74 -3.94 -10.99
CA GLY A 184 15.48 -5.13 -10.60
C GLY A 184 14.59 -6.23 -10.09
N ILE A 185 15.09 -7.46 -10.14
CA ILE A 185 14.47 -8.64 -9.53
C ILE A 185 15.56 -9.41 -8.79
N ARG A 186 15.29 -9.73 -7.54
CA ARG A 186 16.13 -10.58 -6.71
C ARG A 186 15.38 -11.86 -6.38
N ILE A 187 16.04 -12.98 -6.56
CA ILE A 187 15.48 -14.31 -6.27
C ILE A 187 16.39 -14.99 -5.25
N THR A 188 15.83 -15.34 -4.13
CA THR A 188 16.46 -16.12 -3.06
C THR A 188 15.68 -17.38 -2.79
N ASP A 189 16.10 -18.19 -1.83
CA ASP A 189 15.35 -19.39 -1.42
C ASP A 189 14.03 -18.95 -0.78
N GLY A 190 12.91 -19.33 -1.42
CA GLY A 190 11.57 -19.01 -0.95
C GLY A 190 11.10 -17.57 -1.13
N GLU A 191 11.85 -16.72 -1.86
CA GLU A 191 11.49 -15.30 -1.98
C GLU A 191 11.85 -14.74 -3.35
N ILE A 192 10.96 -13.88 -3.89
CA ILE A 192 11.19 -13.06 -5.09
C ILE A 192 10.84 -11.62 -4.76
N ASP A 193 11.84 -10.74 -4.83
CA ASP A 193 11.69 -9.29 -4.72
C ASP A 193 11.70 -8.64 -6.11
N ILE A 194 10.71 -7.79 -6.37
CA ILE A 194 10.58 -6.99 -7.60
C ILE A 194 10.67 -5.52 -7.22
N ASP A 195 11.79 -4.87 -7.55
CA ASP A 195 11.99 -3.44 -7.32
C ASP A 195 11.40 -2.64 -8.48
N TYR A 196 10.55 -1.66 -8.18
CA TYR A 196 9.89 -0.86 -9.22
C TYR A 196 9.57 0.56 -8.74
N TYR A 197 9.22 1.42 -9.69
CA TYR A 197 8.57 2.70 -9.42
C TYR A 197 7.41 2.93 -10.39
N LYS A 198 6.51 3.83 -10.01
CA LYS A 198 5.35 4.24 -10.79
C LYS A 198 5.69 5.56 -11.50
N ASP A 199 5.37 5.67 -12.78
CA ASP A 199 5.50 6.90 -13.56
C ASP A 199 4.14 7.24 -14.18
N GLY A 200 3.57 8.37 -13.78
CA GLY A 200 2.19 8.73 -14.07
C GLY A 200 1.17 8.05 -13.16
N PHE A 201 -0.08 7.98 -13.62
CA PHE A 201 -1.19 7.44 -12.83
C PHE A 201 -1.22 5.90 -12.84
N VAL A 202 -0.87 5.33 -11.70
CA VAL A 202 -0.94 3.89 -11.39
C VAL A 202 -1.83 3.73 -10.17
N PRO A 203 -3.13 3.39 -10.33
CA PRO A 203 -4.14 3.54 -9.28
C PRO A 203 -3.93 2.63 -8.08
N TYR A 204 -3.32 1.46 -8.28
CA TYR A 204 -3.06 0.47 -7.24
C TYR A 204 -1.63 -0.06 -7.30
N ASP A 205 -1.31 -0.95 -6.38
CA ASP A 205 -0.10 -1.74 -6.53
C ASP A 205 -0.23 -2.65 -7.75
N PRO A 206 0.82 -2.73 -8.59
CA PRO A 206 0.77 -3.54 -9.79
C PRO A 206 0.52 -5.01 -9.45
N ALA A 207 -0.44 -5.63 -10.13
CA ALA A 207 -0.59 -7.07 -10.07
C ALA A 207 0.46 -7.71 -10.98
N PHE A 208 1.51 -8.24 -10.36
CA PHE A 208 2.57 -8.96 -11.06
C PHE A 208 2.18 -10.42 -11.30
N VAL A 209 2.49 -10.92 -12.49
CA VAL A 209 2.29 -12.32 -12.88
C VAL A 209 3.62 -12.92 -13.27
N LEU A 210 4.01 -14.00 -12.59
CA LEU A 210 5.28 -14.70 -12.80
C LEU A 210 5.05 -15.90 -13.72
N GLN A 211 5.76 -15.98 -14.85
CA GLN A 211 5.62 -17.09 -15.81
C GLN A 211 6.95 -17.65 -16.27
N ASN A 212 6.92 -18.90 -16.75
CA ASN A 212 7.99 -19.50 -17.51
C ASN A 212 7.85 -19.23 -19.02
N ASP A 213 8.79 -19.73 -19.82
CA ASP A 213 8.77 -19.55 -21.28
C ASP A 213 7.59 -20.22 -21.99
N ASN A 214 6.99 -21.24 -21.36
CA ASN A 214 5.82 -21.94 -21.90
C ASN A 214 4.51 -21.20 -21.60
N GLY A 215 4.55 -20.10 -20.84
CA GLY A 215 3.36 -19.35 -20.41
C GLY A 215 2.64 -19.96 -19.20
N GLU A 216 3.30 -20.88 -18.49
CA GLU A 216 2.77 -21.44 -17.26
C GLU A 216 3.13 -20.52 -16.09
N ASN A 217 2.17 -20.25 -15.21
CA ASN A 217 2.42 -19.46 -14.02
C ASN A 217 3.42 -20.19 -13.12
N ALA A 218 4.32 -19.42 -12.51
CA ALA A 218 5.22 -19.96 -11.50
C ALA A 218 4.40 -20.36 -10.26
N GLU A 219 4.16 -21.64 -10.13
CA GLU A 219 3.47 -22.21 -8.97
C GLU A 219 4.50 -22.90 -8.07
N PRO A 220 4.63 -22.50 -6.83
CA PRO A 220 5.62 -23.07 -5.91
C PRO A 220 5.25 -24.48 -5.39
N GLY A 221 4.24 -25.15 -5.97
CA GLY A 221 3.76 -26.49 -5.63
C GLY A 221 2.50 -26.50 -4.76
N ASP A 222 1.79 -27.61 -4.74
CA ASP A 222 0.41 -27.80 -4.23
C ASP A 222 0.18 -27.48 -2.73
N LYS A 223 1.20 -27.11 -1.98
CA LYS A 223 1.12 -26.84 -0.52
C LYS A 223 1.67 -25.47 -0.10
N PHE A 224 1.95 -24.59 -1.06
CA PHE A 224 2.52 -23.28 -0.76
C PHE A 224 1.50 -22.18 -0.98
N SER A 225 1.40 -21.28 -0.02
CA SER A 225 0.77 -19.98 -0.22
C SER A 225 1.86 -18.99 -0.62
N SER A 226 1.62 -18.19 -1.66
CA SER A 226 2.43 -17.00 -1.89
C SER A 226 1.75 -15.83 -1.17
N THR A 227 2.48 -15.16 -0.31
CA THR A 227 2.05 -13.91 0.28
C THR A 227 2.79 -12.77 -0.42
N LEU A 228 2.02 -11.79 -0.91
CA LEU A 228 2.58 -10.60 -1.52
C LEU A 228 2.63 -9.46 -0.49
N TYR A 229 3.79 -8.90 -0.29
CA TYR A 229 4.01 -7.69 0.50
C TYR A 229 4.50 -6.57 -0.43
N THR A 230 4.09 -5.34 -0.17
CA THR A 230 4.64 -4.17 -0.85
C THR A 230 5.33 -3.29 0.16
N ASP A 231 6.65 -3.17 0.04
CA ASP A 231 7.46 -2.25 0.82
C ASP A 231 7.62 -0.93 0.05
N VAL A 232 7.51 0.20 0.76
CA VAL A 232 7.62 1.55 0.19
C VAL A 232 8.91 2.20 0.67
N ASN A 233 9.71 2.70 -0.27
CA ASN A 233 10.87 3.54 0.02
C ASN A 233 10.52 5.02 -0.16
N TYR A 234 10.29 5.72 0.94
CA TYR A 234 9.89 7.13 0.96
C TYR A 234 11.00 8.09 0.48
N GLU A 235 12.27 7.71 0.55
CA GLU A 235 13.38 8.56 0.10
C GLU A 235 13.50 8.57 -1.43
N THR A 236 13.28 7.43 -2.05
CA THR A 236 13.43 7.23 -3.50
C THR A 236 12.10 7.21 -4.24
N ASN A 237 10.97 7.22 -3.54
CA ASN A 237 9.62 7.05 -4.07
C ASN A 237 9.51 5.78 -4.95
N SER A 238 10.11 4.70 -4.47
CA SER A 238 10.11 3.39 -5.12
C SER A 238 9.50 2.31 -4.24
N TYR A 239 9.27 1.17 -4.83
CA TYR A 239 8.55 0.06 -4.20
C TYR A 239 9.32 -1.24 -4.37
N THR A 240 9.14 -2.16 -3.44
CA THR A 240 9.53 -3.56 -3.59
C THR A 240 8.31 -4.45 -3.38
N ALA A 241 7.86 -5.14 -4.43
CA ALA A 241 6.88 -6.20 -4.31
C ALA A 241 7.61 -7.50 -3.95
N ARG A 242 7.31 -8.04 -2.79
CA ARG A 242 7.96 -9.25 -2.25
C ARG A 242 6.98 -10.40 -2.25
N TYR A 243 7.31 -11.46 -2.99
CA TYR A 243 6.62 -12.74 -2.96
C TYR A 243 7.35 -13.68 -2.02
N VAL A 244 6.67 -14.12 -0.97
CA VAL A 244 7.20 -15.09 0.00
C VAL A 244 6.44 -16.40 -0.17
N PHE A 245 7.17 -17.48 -0.38
CA PHE A 245 6.64 -18.84 -0.57
C PHE A 245 6.81 -19.63 0.72
N GLU A 246 5.75 -19.75 1.49
CA GLU A 246 5.73 -20.44 2.76
C GLU A 246 4.75 -21.61 2.74
N ALA A 247 5.08 -22.68 3.46
CA ALA A 247 4.17 -23.79 3.72
C ALA A 247 4.13 -24.11 5.20
N TYR A 248 2.97 -24.52 5.65
CA TYR A 248 2.72 -24.91 7.02
C TYR A 248 2.18 -26.34 7.07
N ASP A 249 2.54 -27.10 8.12
CA ASP A 249 1.93 -28.40 8.40
C ASP A 249 0.50 -28.23 8.96
N ASP A 250 -0.19 -29.34 9.18
CA ASP A 250 -1.56 -29.37 9.69
C ASP A 250 -1.70 -28.77 11.12
N ASN A 251 -0.58 -28.51 11.79
CA ASN A 251 -0.51 -27.89 13.11
C ASN A 251 -0.08 -26.42 13.07
N GLY A 252 0.04 -25.83 11.87
CA GLY A 252 0.47 -24.44 11.68
C GLY A 252 1.96 -24.21 11.84
N LYS A 253 2.79 -25.27 11.86
CA LYS A 253 4.25 -25.14 11.95
C LYS A 253 4.85 -24.92 10.56
N LEU A 254 5.72 -23.91 10.44
CA LEU A 254 6.44 -23.59 9.21
C LEU A 254 7.27 -24.80 8.75
N LEU A 255 7.10 -25.21 7.52
CA LEU A 255 7.84 -26.27 6.86
C LEU A 255 9.13 -25.72 6.23
N PRO A 256 10.16 -26.58 6.04
CA PRO A 256 11.34 -26.21 5.28
C PRO A 256 10.98 -25.82 3.85
N ILE A 257 11.69 -24.85 3.27
CA ILE A 257 11.53 -24.42 1.87
C ILE A 257 11.80 -25.64 0.96
N PRO A 258 10.85 -26.00 0.07
CA PRO A 258 11.03 -27.16 -0.81
C PRO A 258 12.03 -26.85 -1.92
N GLU A 259 12.53 -27.90 -2.55
CA GLU A 259 13.45 -27.79 -3.69
C GLU A 259 12.88 -26.95 -4.85
N SER A 260 11.55 -27.02 -5.09
CA SER A 260 10.86 -26.22 -6.13
C SER A 260 10.86 -24.71 -5.84
N SER A 261 11.02 -24.30 -4.59
CA SER A 261 11.10 -22.90 -4.17
C SER A 261 12.53 -22.45 -3.84
N LYS A 262 13.54 -23.27 -4.11
CA LYS A 262 14.94 -22.85 -4.07
C LYS A 262 15.24 -21.83 -5.18
N ALA A 263 16.18 -20.93 -4.93
CA ALA A 263 16.53 -19.85 -5.85
C ALA A 263 16.80 -20.32 -7.28
N ASP A 264 17.51 -21.42 -7.46
CA ASP A 264 17.83 -21.94 -8.79
C ASP A 264 16.61 -22.56 -9.50
N ALA A 265 15.70 -23.19 -8.76
CA ALA A 265 14.44 -23.70 -9.30
C ALA A 265 13.49 -22.54 -9.66
N LEU A 266 13.38 -21.52 -8.79
CA LEU A 266 12.57 -20.32 -9.07
C LEU A 266 13.08 -19.56 -10.31
N LYS A 267 14.40 -19.41 -10.49
CA LYS A 267 14.99 -18.78 -11.68
C LYS A 267 14.64 -19.53 -12.99
N GLN A 268 14.54 -20.85 -12.93
CA GLN A 268 14.13 -21.65 -14.10
C GLN A 268 12.64 -21.55 -14.39
N GLN A 269 11.81 -21.45 -13.37
CA GLN A 269 10.36 -21.31 -13.50
C GLN A 269 9.95 -19.86 -13.84
N PHE A 270 10.78 -18.89 -13.49
CA PHE A 270 10.47 -17.48 -13.64
C PHE A 270 11.37 -16.82 -14.68
N THR A 271 10.94 -16.81 -15.93
CA THR A 271 11.66 -16.21 -17.08
C THR A 271 10.94 -15.00 -17.65
N LYS A 272 9.65 -14.81 -17.31
CA LYS A 272 8.83 -13.67 -17.71
C LYS A 272 8.12 -13.05 -16.53
N LEU A 273 8.06 -11.73 -16.54
CA LEU A 273 7.24 -10.93 -15.65
C LEU A 273 6.11 -10.30 -16.44
N GLY A 274 4.88 -10.53 -15.98
CA GLY A 274 3.67 -9.87 -16.46
C GLY A 274 3.22 -8.78 -15.52
N VAL A 275 2.59 -7.73 -16.07
CA VAL A 275 1.86 -6.71 -15.30
C VAL A 275 0.47 -6.57 -15.91
N VAL A 276 -0.57 -6.64 -15.06
CA VAL A 276 -1.97 -6.51 -15.50
C VAL A 276 -2.25 -5.04 -15.85
N LYS A 277 -2.88 -4.81 -16.99
CA LYS A 277 -3.31 -3.48 -17.42
C LYS A 277 -4.45 -2.94 -16.57
N THR A 278 -4.52 -1.61 -16.49
CA THR A 278 -5.57 -0.84 -15.82
C THR A 278 -6.20 0.21 -16.74
N ASP A 279 -6.34 -0.11 -18.03
CA ASP A 279 -6.88 0.79 -19.07
C ASP A 279 -8.39 1.06 -18.94
N TYR A 280 -9.07 0.40 -18.01
CA TYR A 280 -10.44 0.70 -17.59
C TYR A 280 -10.58 1.98 -16.73
N TYR A 281 -9.48 2.67 -16.40
CA TYR A 281 -9.51 3.98 -15.75
C TYR A 281 -9.36 5.11 -16.78
N THR A 282 -10.16 6.15 -16.60
CA THR A 282 -10.09 7.38 -17.42
C THR A 282 -9.97 8.60 -16.50
N LEU A 283 -9.02 9.49 -16.80
CA LEU A 283 -8.82 10.76 -16.09
C LEU A 283 -9.57 11.90 -16.78
N ASP A 284 -10.42 12.61 -16.01
CA ASP A 284 -11.17 13.76 -16.48
C ASP A 284 -10.42 15.07 -16.14
N PHE A 285 -9.44 15.41 -16.99
CA PHE A 285 -8.64 16.64 -16.81
C PHE A 285 -9.44 17.92 -16.98
N ASP A 286 -10.55 17.88 -17.74
CA ASP A 286 -11.40 19.05 -17.97
C ASP A 286 -12.19 19.44 -16.70
N SER A 287 -12.49 18.46 -15.86
CA SER A 287 -13.15 18.68 -14.56
C SER A 287 -12.15 18.79 -13.40
N ALA A 288 -10.85 18.84 -13.67
CA ALA A 288 -9.84 18.91 -12.62
C ALA A 288 -9.94 20.23 -11.83
N VAL A 289 -9.76 20.13 -10.53
CA VAL A 289 -9.68 21.30 -9.63
C VAL A 289 -8.29 21.41 -9.04
N THR A 290 -7.84 22.64 -8.87
CA THR A 290 -6.49 22.95 -8.41
C THR A 290 -6.54 23.85 -7.19
N VAL A 291 -5.70 23.52 -6.20
CA VAL A 291 -5.51 24.34 -5.00
C VAL A 291 -4.06 24.77 -4.87
N ASN A 292 -3.83 26.06 -4.60
CA ASN A 292 -2.52 26.59 -4.27
C ASN A 292 -2.25 26.41 -2.78
N LEU A 293 -1.16 25.77 -2.45
CA LEU A 293 -0.68 25.58 -1.09
C LEU A 293 0.09 26.83 -0.65
N LYS A 294 -0.50 27.59 0.25
CA LYS A 294 0.11 28.85 0.76
C LYS A 294 1.01 28.59 1.97
#